data_ac92bce0f31be4d05af3ec5979995fb9
#
_entry.id   ac92bce0f31be4d05af3ec5979995fb9
#
_cell.length_a   1.000
_cell.length_b   1.000
_cell.length_c   1.000
_cell.angle_alpha   90.00
_cell.angle_beta   90.00
_cell.angle_gamma   90.00
#
_symmetry.space_group_name_H-M   'P 1'
#
loop_
_entity.id
_entity.type
_entity.pdbx_description
1 polymer ?
#
loop_
_entity_poly.entity_id
_entity_poly.type
_entity_poly.pdbx_seq_one_letter_code
_entity_poly.pdbx_strand_id
1 'polypeptide(L)'
;MFKIYQIHERGGTYEDRFDYIVGSYLHKEKAERELKKFNDALNERYAYYQKCSNCSAQFGCSVDEIDKVRKRCDRFASEDYESFIWFCKNAVDSYDESVRYEVEEIDVDDDEEEIEE
;
A
#
# COMPACT_ATOMS: atom_id res chain seq x y z
N MET A 1 1.71 -25.14 -23.06
CA MET A 1 0.88 -24.25 -22.23
C MET A 1 1.37 -24.27 -20.81
N PHE A 2 1.51 -23.12 -20.22
CA PHE A 2 1.86 -22.99 -18.80
C PHE A 2 1.10 -21.81 -18.20
N LYS A 3 1.13 -21.71 -16.87
CA LYS A 3 0.43 -20.64 -16.15
C LYS A 3 1.42 -19.69 -15.53
N ILE A 4 1.08 -18.42 -15.52
CA ILE A 4 1.78 -17.42 -14.74
C ILE A 4 0.79 -16.79 -13.76
N TYR A 5 1.33 -16.29 -12.65
CA TYR A 5 0.55 -15.71 -11.58
C TYR A 5 1.00 -14.27 -11.44
N GLN A 6 0.12 -13.35 -11.76
CA GLN A 6 0.41 -11.92 -11.72
C GLN A 6 -0.24 -11.31 -10.49
N ILE A 7 0.52 -10.48 -9.78
CA ILE A 7 -0.04 -9.68 -8.71
C ILE A 7 -0.36 -8.32 -9.29
N HIS A 8 -1.61 -7.90 -9.13
CA HIS A 8 -2.10 -6.61 -9.57
C HIS A 8 -2.33 -5.70 -8.38
N GLU A 9 -1.87 -4.46 -8.50
CA GLU A 9 -2.26 -3.38 -7.62
C GLU A 9 -3.38 -2.64 -8.30
N ARG A 10 -4.56 -2.71 -7.72
CA ARG A 10 -5.78 -2.11 -8.27
C ARG A 10 -6.36 -1.11 -7.29
N GLY A 11 -6.93 -0.06 -7.82
CA GLY A 11 -7.57 0.95 -6.99
C GLY A 11 -8.21 2.03 -7.83
N GLY A 12 -8.57 3.14 -7.16
CA GLY A 12 -9.23 4.26 -7.77
C GLY A 12 -10.73 4.05 -7.95
N THR A 13 -11.39 5.11 -8.38
CA THR A 13 -12.84 5.11 -8.64
C THR A 13 -13.10 5.82 -9.96
N TYR A 14 -14.07 5.31 -10.71
CA TYR A 14 -14.46 5.89 -12.00
C TYR A 14 -13.26 6.11 -12.94
N GLU A 15 -13.01 7.37 -13.31
CA GLU A 15 -11.95 7.71 -14.26
C GLU A 15 -10.55 7.57 -13.68
N ASP A 16 -10.45 7.56 -12.36
CA ASP A 16 -9.17 7.45 -11.66
C ASP A 16 -8.74 6.01 -11.40
N ARG A 17 -9.43 5.04 -11.96
CA ARG A 17 -9.09 3.63 -11.79
C ARG A 17 -7.73 3.33 -12.37
N PHE A 18 -7.01 2.49 -11.64
CA PHE A 18 -5.73 1.99 -12.11
C PHE A 18 -5.60 0.49 -11.86
N ASP A 19 -4.76 -0.12 -12.66
CA ASP A 19 -4.43 -1.55 -12.55
C ASP A 19 -2.98 -1.71 -13.02
N TYR A 20 -2.08 -2.00 -12.07
CA TYR A 20 -0.68 -2.20 -12.37
C TYR A 20 -0.25 -3.61 -12.02
N ILE A 21 0.55 -4.22 -12.88
CA ILE A 21 1.17 -5.50 -12.58
C ILE A 21 2.42 -5.19 -11.77
N VAL A 22 2.46 -5.65 -10.52
CA VAL A 22 3.59 -5.40 -9.62
C VAL A 22 4.48 -6.62 -9.45
N GLY A 23 4.10 -7.76 -10.01
CA GLY A 23 4.93 -8.95 -10.01
C GLY A 23 4.33 -10.03 -10.89
N SER A 24 5.18 -10.88 -11.45
CA SER A 24 4.77 -12.03 -12.23
C SER A 24 5.61 -13.23 -11.82
N TYR A 25 4.97 -14.36 -11.61
CA TYR A 25 5.61 -15.54 -11.04
C TYR A 25 5.15 -16.79 -11.78
N LEU A 26 6.05 -17.75 -11.90
CA LEU A 26 5.74 -19.06 -12.50
C LEU A 26 5.13 -20.03 -11.50
N HIS A 27 5.32 -19.79 -10.21
CA HIS A 27 4.84 -20.67 -9.15
C HIS A 27 3.80 -19.99 -8.30
N LYS A 28 2.67 -20.64 -8.12
CA LYS A 28 1.56 -20.12 -7.34
C LYS A 28 1.96 -19.79 -5.90
N GLU A 29 2.72 -20.69 -5.28
CA GLU A 29 3.14 -20.54 -3.89
C GLU A 29 3.99 -19.28 -3.69
N LYS A 30 4.84 -18.97 -4.66
CA LYS A 30 5.67 -17.78 -4.60
C LYS A 30 4.78 -16.51 -4.75
N ALA A 31 3.84 -16.54 -5.68
CA ALA A 31 2.91 -15.43 -5.86
C ALA A 31 2.11 -15.18 -4.58
N GLU A 32 1.64 -16.24 -3.92
CA GLU A 32 0.88 -16.11 -2.67
C GLU A 32 1.73 -15.52 -1.55
N ARG A 33 3.00 -15.91 -1.45
CA ARG A 33 3.91 -15.33 -0.45
C ARG A 33 4.15 -13.85 -0.70
N GLU A 34 4.35 -13.47 -1.96
CA GLU A 34 4.56 -12.07 -2.30
C GLU A 34 3.28 -11.26 -2.11
N LEU A 35 2.13 -11.83 -2.45
CA LEU A 35 0.84 -11.20 -2.19
C LEU A 35 0.67 -10.89 -0.70
N LYS A 36 1.05 -11.84 0.16
CA LYS A 36 0.98 -11.64 1.61
C LYS A 36 1.83 -10.45 2.04
N LYS A 37 3.03 -10.31 1.49
CA LYS A 37 3.90 -9.18 1.81
C LYS A 37 3.27 -7.84 1.42
N PHE A 38 2.65 -7.78 0.23
CA PHE A 38 1.95 -6.57 -0.20
C PHE A 38 0.77 -6.24 0.71
N ASN A 39 -0.01 -7.25 1.08
CA ASN A 39 -1.15 -7.06 1.97
C ASN A 39 -0.73 -6.69 3.38
N ASP A 40 0.36 -7.26 3.89
CA ASP A 40 0.88 -6.90 5.21
C ASP A 40 1.34 -5.43 5.23
N ALA A 41 2.00 -4.98 4.16
CA ALA A 41 2.41 -3.58 4.04
C ALA A 41 1.19 -2.64 3.95
N LEU A 42 0.15 -3.06 3.23
CA LEU A 42 -1.08 -2.29 3.12
C LEU A 42 -1.80 -2.18 4.46
N ASN A 43 -1.85 -3.28 5.21
CA ASN A 43 -2.45 -3.29 6.55
C ASN A 43 -1.68 -2.40 7.53
N GLU A 44 -0.36 -2.36 7.41
CA GLU A 44 0.47 -1.47 8.21
C GLU A 44 0.16 -0.01 7.91
N ARG A 45 0.03 0.36 6.63
CA ARG A 45 -0.36 1.71 6.22
C ARG A 45 -1.74 2.08 6.76
N TYR A 46 -2.67 1.13 6.72
CA TYR A 46 -4.01 1.35 7.27
C TYR A 46 -3.98 1.62 8.75
N ALA A 47 -3.18 0.87 9.50
CA ALA A 47 -3.03 1.08 10.94
C ALA A 47 -2.48 2.47 11.25
N TYR A 48 -1.48 2.94 10.50
CA TYR A 48 -0.94 4.28 10.65
C TYR A 48 -1.96 5.35 10.24
N TYR A 49 -2.70 5.10 9.17
CA TYR A 49 -3.77 6.01 8.74
C TYR A 49 -4.80 6.21 9.85
N GLN A 50 -5.28 5.13 10.45
CA GLN A 50 -6.25 5.21 11.54
C GLN A 50 -5.69 5.97 12.74
N LYS A 51 -4.46 5.66 13.12
CA LYS A 51 -3.79 6.29 14.24
C LYS A 51 -3.59 7.79 14.00
N CYS A 52 -3.10 8.15 12.82
CA CYS A 52 -2.82 9.54 12.48
C CYS A 52 -4.10 10.35 12.25
N SER A 53 -5.15 9.74 11.69
CA SER A 53 -6.42 10.44 11.47
C SER A 53 -7.11 10.83 12.78
N ASN A 54 -6.83 10.09 13.85
CA ASN A 54 -7.36 10.38 15.19
C ASN A 54 -6.38 11.16 16.06
N CYS A 55 -5.22 11.52 15.51
CA CYS A 55 -4.19 12.24 16.24
C CYS A 55 -4.56 13.72 16.42
N SER A 56 -4.35 14.23 17.61
CA SER A 56 -4.61 15.64 17.92
C SER A 56 -3.88 16.60 16.98
N ALA A 57 -2.73 16.19 16.45
CA ALA A 57 -1.95 17.00 15.51
C ALA A 57 -2.73 17.37 14.24
N GLN A 58 -3.76 16.60 13.89
CA GLN A 58 -4.60 16.88 12.72
C GLN A 58 -5.60 18.03 12.97
N PHE A 59 -5.84 18.39 14.22
CA PHE A 59 -6.93 19.27 14.58
C PHE A 59 -6.49 20.67 15.06
N GLY A 60 -5.25 21.05 14.77
CA GLY A 60 -4.80 22.40 15.05
C GLY A 60 -4.60 22.75 16.51
N CYS A 61 -4.12 21.80 17.30
CA CYS A 61 -3.81 22.02 18.70
C CYS A 61 -2.64 23.01 18.89
N SER A 62 -2.44 23.48 20.13
CA SER A 62 -1.29 24.30 20.46
C SER A 62 0.04 23.55 20.24
N VAL A 63 1.13 24.32 20.08
CA VAL A 63 2.47 23.73 19.89
C VAL A 63 2.83 22.79 21.03
N ASP A 64 2.51 23.17 22.27
CA ASP A 64 2.81 22.36 23.44
C ASP A 64 2.06 21.04 23.44
N GLU A 65 0.79 21.05 23.06
CA GLU A 65 -0.02 19.84 22.98
C GLU A 65 0.47 18.92 21.88
N ILE A 66 0.81 19.47 20.73
CA ILE A 66 1.33 18.69 19.62
C ILE A 66 2.68 18.06 20.00
N ASP A 67 3.52 18.78 20.71
CA ASP A 67 4.81 18.27 21.15
C ASP A 67 4.65 17.10 22.13
N LYS A 68 3.66 17.16 23.00
CA LYS A 68 3.36 16.03 23.90
C LYS A 68 2.90 14.80 23.12
N VAL A 69 2.06 15.01 22.11
CA VAL A 69 1.59 13.93 21.24
C VAL A 69 2.76 13.32 20.47
N ARG A 70 3.65 14.17 19.97
CA ARG A 70 4.86 13.73 19.24
C ARG A 70 5.71 12.81 20.09
N LYS A 71 5.95 13.15 21.35
CA LYS A 71 6.77 12.37 22.27
C LYS A 71 6.20 10.98 22.55
N ARG A 72 4.88 10.82 22.39
CA ARG A 72 4.20 9.54 22.57
C ARG A 72 4.03 8.75 21.29
N CYS A 73 4.43 9.33 20.16
CA CYS A 73 4.27 8.66 18.87
C CYS A 73 5.32 7.59 18.68
N ASP A 74 4.93 6.36 18.42
CA ASP A 74 5.82 5.22 18.24
C ASP A 74 6.77 5.39 17.07
N ARG A 75 6.33 6.11 16.04
CA ARG A 75 7.05 6.20 14.78
C ARG A 75 7.83 7.50 14.62
N PHE A 76 7.27 8.61 15.09
CA PHE A 76 7.80 9.94 14.81
C PHE A 76 8.26 10.71 16.03
N ALA A 77 8.42 10.03 17.16
CA ALA A 77 8.81 10.69 18.43
C ALA A 77 10.16 11.41 18.35
N SER A 78 11.07 10.93 17.49
CA SER A 78 12.40 11.52 17.31
C SER A 78 12.43 12.68 16.31
N GLU A 79 11.32 12.93 15.61
CA GLU A 79 11.25 14.01 14.63
C GLU A 79 11.01 15.35 15.30
N ASP A 80 11.41 16.44 14.64
CA ASP A 80 11.07 17.77 15.13
C ASP A 80 9.58 18.07 14.92
N TYR A 81 9.13 19.20 15.47
CA TYR A 81 7.72 19.58 15.42
C TYR A 81 7.16 19.69 13.99
N GLU A 82 7.89 20.35 13.11
CA GLU A 82 7.40 20.56 11.74
C GLU A 82 7.38 19.26 10.95
N SER A 83 8.41 18.47 11.07
CA SER A 83 8.50 17.16 10.40
C SER A 83 7.42 16.21 10.93
N PHE A 84 7.17 16.22 12.22
CA PHE A 84 6.11 15.40 12.82
C PHE A 84 4.74 15.73 12.24
N ILE A 85 4.41 17.01 12.14
CA ILE A 85 3.13 17.45 11.56
C ILE A 85 3.03 17.02 10.11
N TRP A 86 4.11 17.21 9.37
CA TRP A 86 4.15 16.81 7.95
C TRP A 86 3.91 15.31 7.78
N PHE A 87 4.60 14.49 8.58
CA PHE A 87 4.44 13.04 8.52
C PHE A 87 3.03 12.58 8.90
N CYS A 88 2.45 13.18 9.92
CA CYS A 88 1.08 12.87 10.33
C CYS A 88 0.07 13.19 9.25
N LYS A 89 0.17 14.35 8.63
CA LYS A 89 -0.73 14.76 7.55
C LYS A 89 -0.54 13.90 6.32
N ASN A 90 0.71 13.61 5.97
CA ASN A 90 1.02 12.79 4.82
C ASN A 90 0.50 11.36 4.97
N ALA A 91 0.56 10.80 6.18
CA ALA A 91 0.04 9.46 6.44
C ALA A 91 -1.46 9.37 6.19
N VAL A 92 -2.20 10.44 6.46
CA VAL A 92 -3.64 10.50 6.20
C VAL A 92 -3.89 10.77 4.71
N ASP A 93 -3.24 11.79 4.16
CA ASP A 93 -3.51 12.26 2.79
C ASP A 93 -3.05 11.27 1.72
N SER A 94 -2.00 10.52 1.99
CA SER A 94 -1.45 9.55 1.03
C SER A 94 -2.14 8.20 1.05
N TYR A 95 -2.99 7.94 2.03
CA TYR A 95 -3.68 6.67 2.13
C TYR A 95 -4.88 6.62 1.19
N ASP A 96 -4.93 5.58 0.37
CA ASP A 96 -6.03 5.34 -0.55
C ASP A 96 -6.73 4.03 -0.15
N GLU A 97 -7.96 4.14 0.33
CA GLU A 97 -8.76 3.00 0.78
C GLU A 97 -9.14 2.05 -0.36
N SER A 98 -9.10 2.53 -1.59
CA SER A 98 -9.49 1.73 -2.75
C SER A 98 -8.40 0.77 -3.20
N VAL A 99 -7.17 0.96 -2.74
CA VAL A 99 -6.03 0.13 -3.15
C VAL A 99 -6.18 -1.29 -2.62
N ARG A 100 -6.01 -2.26 -3.51
CA ARG A 100 -6.02 -3.67 -3.17
C ARG A 100 -5.03 -4.41 -4.05
N TYR A 101 -4.57 -5.56 -3.56
CA TYR A 101 -3.68 -6.44 -4.30
C TYR A 101 -4.39 -7.76 -4.55
N GLU A 102 -4.30 -8.24 -5.78
CA GLU A 102 -4.96 -9.47 -6.19
C GLU A 102 -4.04 -10.29 -7.07
N VAL A 103 -4.13 -11.62 -6.96
CA VAL A 103 -3.43 -12.53 -7.85
C VAL A 103 -4.38 -12.91 -8.99
N GLU A 104 -3.88 -12.83 -10.20
CA GLU A 104 -4.59 -13.27 -11.38
C GLU A 104 -3.80 -14.39 -12.05
N GLU A 105 -4.47 -15.50 -12.31
CA GLU A 105 -3.88 -16.64 -13.00
C GLU A 105 -4.06 -16.44 -14.50
N ILE A 106 -2.96 -16.48 -15.23
CA ILE A 106 -2.94 -16.26 -16.66
C ILE A 106 -2.43 -17.52 -17.35
N ASP A 107 -3.20 -18.03 -18.28
CA ASP A 107 -2.76 -19.13 -19.13
C ASP A 107 -1.90 -18.56 -20.25
N VAL A 108 -0.69 -19.09 -20.37
CA VAL A 108 0.20 -18.70 -21.46
C VAL A 108 0.31 -19.89 -22.39
N ASP A 109 -0.06 -19.65 -23.63
CA ASP A 109 -0.01 -20.68 -24.66
C ASP A 109 1.31 -20.59 -25.42
N ASP A 110 2.23 -21.49 -25.14
CA ASP A 110 3.52 -21.53 -25.80
C ASP A 110 3.44 -22.24 -27.16
N ASP A 111 2.31 -22.84 -27.49
CA ASP A 111 2.07 -23.42 -28.81
C ASP A 111 2.03 -22.37 -29.90
N GLU A 112 1.84 -21.12 -29.54
CA GLU A 112 1.89 -20.01 -30.47
C GLU A 112 3.22 -19.94 -31.20
N GLU A 113 4.27 -20.40 -30.58
CA GLU A 113 5.59 -20.45 -31.18
C GLU A 113 5.63 -21.39 -32.36
N GLU A 114 4.78 -22.37 -32.36
CA GLU A 114 4.69 -23.35 -33.42
C GLU A 114 3.95 -22.82 -34.62
N ILE A 115 3.12 -21.84 -34.42
CA ILE A 115 2.33 -21.23 -35.47
C ILE A 115 3.22 -20.45 -36.44
N GLU A 116 4.38 -20.09 -35.99
CA GLU A 116 5.37 -19.35 -36.80
C GLU A 116 5.92 -20.16 -37.96
N GLU A 117 5.62 -21.39 -37.98
CA GLU A 117 6.03 -22.28 -39.08
C GLU A 117 5.56 -21.75 -40.48
#